data_f2df684ad14c6604bc228d0d6b5784ec
#
_entry.id   f2df684ad14c6604bc228d0d6b5784ec
#
_cell.length_a   1.000
_cell.length_b   1.000
_cell.length_c   1.000
_cell.angle_alpha   90.00
_cell.angle_beta   90.00
_cell.angle_gamma   90.00
#
_symmetry.space_group_name_H-M   'P 1'
#
loop_
_entity.id
_entity.type
_entity.pdbx_description
1 polymer ?
#
loop_
_entity_poly.entity_id
_entity_poly.type
_entity_poly.pdbx_seq_one_letter_code
_entity_poly.pdbx_strand_id
1 'polypeptide(L)'
;MGKTAIALNICLNVAKTYEKTVAFFSLEMSREQLVMRLLSTESFVENQKLTTGHLDEEDWGKLSIASSALSQTDIRVDDNPAITVAEINAKCRRLDNLGLVLIDYLQLMTAAAPGKSGDNRVTVVSDISRALKIMAKELNVPVICLSQLSRANESRTDKRPMLSDLRESGAIEQDADSVMFLYRDEYYNPNTQDKNIAECIVAKNRHGETGTVKLQWRPQFFTFSDLEWKHEG
;
A
#
# COMPACT_ATOMS: atom_id res chain seq x y z
N MET A 1 10.09 3.83 0.33
CA MET A 1 9.94 3.92 -1.13
C MET A 1 8.52 4.27 -1.60
N GLY A 2 7.54 4.40 -0.73
CA GLY A 2 6.18 4.82 -1.09
C GLY A 2 5.13 3.70 -1.12
N LYS A 3 5.36 2.54 -0.50
CA LYS A 3 4.39 1.43 -0.43
C LYS A 3 3.04 1.88 0.12
N THR A 4 3.02 2.47 1.31
CA THR A 4 1.80 2.99 1.93
C THR A 4 1.13 4.07 1.08
N ALA A 5 1.92 4.93 0.39
CA ALA A 5 1.37 5.97 -0.46
C ALA A 5 0.60 5.40 -1.66
N ILE A 6 1.18 4.44 -2.40
CA ILE A 6 0.46 3.82 -3.53
C ILE A 6 -0.77 3.03 -3.04
N ALA A 7 -0.69 2.38 -1.87
CA ALA A 7 -1.84 1.70 -1.27
C ALA A 7 -2.97 2.69 -0.94
N LEU A 8 -2.65 3.86 -0.37
CA LEU A 8 -3.62 4.91 -0.10
C LEU A 8 -4.20 5.51 -1.39
N ASN A 9 -3.39 5.68 -2.45
CA ASN A 9 -3.90 6.16 -3.74
C ASN A 9 -4.89 5.14 -4.36
N ILE A 10 -4.58 3.83 -4.29
CA ILE A 10 -5.51 2.78 -4.74
C ILE A 10 -6.78 2.77 -3.86
N CYS A 11 -6.62 2.85 -2.53
CA CYS A 11 -7.72 2.93 -1.58
C CYS A 11 -8.68 4.06 -1.94
N LEU A 12 -8.15 5.27 -2.12
CA LEU A 12 -8.94 6.46 -2.45
C LEU A 12 -9.63 6.32 -3.81
N ASN A 13 -8.94 5.79 -4.81
CA ASN A 13 -9.50 5.55 -6.14
C ASN A 13 -10.68 4.56 -6.06
N VAL A 14 -10.51 3.43 -5.37
CA VAL A 14 -11.59 2.43 -5.22
C VAL A 14 -12.80 3.02 -4.49
N ALA A 15 -12.57 3.77 -3.41
CA ALA A 15 -13.65 4.36 -2.63
C ALA A 15 -14.39 5.48 -3.38
N LYS A 16 -13.68 6.31 -4.16
CA LYS A 16 -14.27 7.45 -4.90
C LYS A 16 -14.89 7.03 -6.22
N THR A 17 -14.16 6.25 -7.02
CA THR A 17 -14.55 5.97 -8.42
C THR A 17 -15.53 4.80 -8.51
N TYR A 18 -15.35 3.80 -7.65
CA TYR A 18 -16.21 2.60 -7.66
C TYR A 18 -17.23 2.60 -6.53
N GLU A 19 -17.24 3.64 -5.68
CA GLU A 19 -18.17 3.78 -4.55
C GLU A 19 -18.24 2.54 -3.67
N LYS A 20 -17.05 1.92 -3.44
CA LYS A 20 -16.91 0.70 -2.64
C LYS A 20 -16.36 1.01 -1.26
N THR A 21 -16.80 0.22 -0.28
CA THR A 21 -16.17 0.20 1.04
C THR A 21 -14.76 -0.38 0.92
N VAL A 22 -13.78 0.33 1.48
CA VAL A 22 -12.40 -0.12 1.58
C VAL A 22 -12.03 -0.32 3.04
N ALA A 23 -11.60 -1.52 3.40
CA ALA A 23 -11.07 -1.84 4.72
C ALA A 23 -9.54 -1.73 4.70
N PHE A 24 -8.98 -0.78 5.45
CA PHE A 24 -7.54 -0.54 5.56
C PHE A 24 -7.06 -0.92 6.96
N PHE A 25 -6.25 -1.98 7.05
CA PHE A 25 -5.61 -2.42 8.30
C PHE A 25 -4.18 -1.93 8.33
N SER A 26 -3.88 -1.03 9.26
CA SER A 26 -2.57 -0.41 9.43
C SER A 26 -1.90 -0.91 10.69
N LEU A 27 -0.82 -1.63 10.55
CA LEU A 27 -0.06 -2.16 11.69
C LEU A 27 1.16 -1.30 12.03
N GLU A 28 1.53 -0.38 11.13
CA GLU A 28 2.70 0.50 11.29
C GLU A 28 2.32 1.95 11.64
N MET A 29 1.25 2.46 11.04
CA MET A 29 0.86 3.86 11.16
C MET A 29 -0.45 4.02 11.90
N SER A 30 -0.59 5.09 12.68
CA SER A 30 -1.86 5.42 13.32
C SER A 30 -2.91 5.91 12.30
N ARG A 31 -4.16 5.84 12.69
CA ARG A 31 -5.30 6.33 11.90
C ARG A 31 -5.12 7.80 11.53
N GLU A 32 -4.71 8.63 12.49
CA GLU A 32 -4.49 10.07 12.28
C GLU A 32 -3.43 10.31 11.20
N GLN A 33 -2.33 9.56 11.23
CA GLN A 33 -1.27 9.69 10.22
C GLN A 33 -1.76 9.32 8.82
N LEU A 34 -2.60 8.28 8.70
CA LEU A 34 -3.20 7.89 7.41
C LEU A 34 -4.19 8.93 6.90
N VAL A 35 -5.04 9.48 7.79
CA VAL A 35 -6.00 10.54 7.44
C VAL A 35 -5.26 11.79 6.96
N MET A 36 -4.17 12.19 7.63
CA MET A 36 -3.34 13.32 7.20
C MET A 36 -2.75 13.11 5.80
N ARG A 37 -2.30 11.89 5.49
CA ARG A 37 -1.82 11.56 4.14
C ARG A 37 -2.94 11.58 3.10
N LEU A 38 -4.12 11.04 3.41
CA LEU A 38 -5.28 11.12 2.53
C LEU A 38 -5.71 12.56 2.26
N LEU A 39 -5.72 13.41 3.29
CA LEU A 39 -5.99 14.84 3.15
C LEU A 39 -4.95 15.52 2.26
N SER A 40 -3.65 15.25 2.47
CA SER A 40 -2.59 15.80 1.63
C SER A 40 -2.72 15.36 0.17
N THR A 41 -3.02 14.08 -0.06
CA THR A 41 -3.23 13.52 -1.40
C THR A 41 -4.42 14.16 -2.11
N GLU A 42 -5.54 14.33 -1.41
CA GLU A 42 -6.78 14.84 -1.99
C GLU A 42 -6.78 16.37 -2.19
N SER A 43 -6.18 17.11 -1.25
CA SER A 43 -6.15 18.57 -1.28
C SER A 43 -5.01 19.15 -2.10
N PHE A 44 -3.95 18.36 -2.39
CA PHE A 44 -2.67 18.86 -2.87
C PHE A 44 -2.06 19.94 -1.95
N VAL A 45 -2.33 19.86 -0.64
CA VAL A 45 -1.62 20.62 0.39
C VAL A 45 -0.46 19.77 0.89
N GLU A 46 0.72 20.36 0.98
CA GLU A 46 1.92 19.63 1.41
C GLU A 46 1.74 19.03 2.80
N ASN A 47 2.07 17.75 2.94
CA ASN A 47 1.94 17.06 4.22
C ASN A 47 2.76 17.73 5.34
N GLN A 48 3.88 18.38 5.01
CA GLN A 48 4.67 19.13 5.96
C GLN A 48 3.87 20.31 6.55
N LYS A 49 3.14 21.06 5.71
CA LYS A 49 2.26 22.15 6.17
C LYS A 49 1.17 21.63 7.11
N LEU A 50 0.54 20.49 6.76
CA LEU A 50 -0.46 19.84 7.61
C LEU A 50 0.09 19.43 8.98
N THR A 51 1.30 18.84 8.99
CA THR A 51 1.93 18.34 10.22
C THR A 51 2.40 19.48 11.13
N THR A 52 2.88 20.59 10.56
CA THR A 52 3.40 21.73 11.31
C THR A 52 2.34 22.78 11.65
N GLY A 53 1.16 22.70 11.01
CA GLY A 53 0.09 23.68 11.17
C GLY A 53 0.33 25.02 10.45
N HIS A 54 1.36 25.12 9.61
CA HIS A 54 1.66 26.33 8.84
C HIS A 54 0.83 26.36 7.55
N LEU A 55 -0.46 26.63 7.70
CA LEU A 55 -1.45 26.67 6.62
C LEU A 55 -1.81 28.14 6.32
N ASP A 56 -1.87 28.48 5.05
CA ASP A 56 -2.41 29.75 4.58
C ASP A 56 -3.91 29.63 4.25
N GLU A 57 -4.53 30.75 3.84
CA GLU A 57 -5.97 30.83 3.60
C GLU A 57 -6.38 29.98 2.39
N GLU A 58 -5.53 29.86 1.39
CA GLU A 58 -5.73 28.99 0.21
C GLU A 58 -5.68 27.51 0.60
N ASP A 59 -4.72 27.12 1.46
CA ASP A 59 -4.58 25.77 1.98
C ASP A 59 -5.86 25.36 2.75
N TRP A 60 -6.41 26.25 3.58
CA TRP A 60 -7.67 25.99 4.30
C TRP A 60 -8.85 25.77 3.36
N GLY A 61 -8.94 26.54 2.27
CA GLY A 61 -9.96 26.34 1.24
C GLY A 61 -9.85 24.97 0.58
N LYS A 62 -8.63 24.56 0.18
CA LYS A 62 -8.37 23.25 -0.41
C LYS A 62 -8.70 22.10 0.56
N LEU A 63 -8.32 22.24 1.83
CA LEU A 63 -8.60 21.24 2.86
C LEU A 63 -10.08 21.08 3.12
N SER A 64 -10.86 22.17 3.12
CA SER A 64 -12.32 22.11 3.29
C SER A 64 -12.97 21.29 2.17
N ILE A 65 -12.57 21.52 0.91
CA ILE A 65 -13.06 20.78 -0.26
C ILE A 65 -12.66 19.30 -0.15
N ALA A 66 -11.39 19.03 0.13
CA ALA A 66 -10.88 17.66 0.27
C ALA A 66 -11.57 16.90 1.43
N SER A 67 -11.77 17.54 2.57
CA SER A 67 -12.49 16.95 3.71
C SER A 67 -13.92 16.59 3.33
N SER A 68 -14.62 17.47 2.61
CA SER A 68 -15.96 17.18 2.09
C SER A 68 -15.96 16.00 1.14
N ALA A 69 -15.01 15.93 0.21
CA ALA A 69 -14.87 14.81 -0.74
C ALA A 69 -14.57 13.49 -0.02
N LEU A 70 -13.64 13.49 0.94
CA LEU A 70 -13.30 12.31 1.73
C LEU A 70 -14.45 11.82 2.61
N SER A 71 -15.28 12.73 3.14
CA SER A 71 -16.45 12.37 3.95
C SER A 71 -17.51 11.59 3.16
N GLN A 72 -17.50 11.67 1.84
CA GLN A 72 -18.38 10.90 0.95
C GLN A 72 -17.85 9.50 0.66
N THR A 73 -16.62 9.18 1.07
CA THR A 73 -16.03 7.87 0.85
C THR A 73 -16.21 6.95 2.05
N ASP A 74 -16.35 5.65 1.81
CA ASP A 74 -16.42 4.66 2.90
C ASP A 74 -15.07 3.92 3.05
N ILE A 75 -14.08 4.65 3.62
CA ILE A 75 -12.77 4.09 3.97
C ILE A 75 -12.75 3.80 5.47
N ARG A 76 -12.65 2.52 5.82
CA ARG A 76 -12.61 2.03 7.21
C ARG A 76 -11.18 1.72 7.61
N VAL A 77 -10.60 2.53 8.47
CA VAL A 77 -9.23 2.36 8.98
C VAL A 77 -9.26 1.67 10.34
N ASP A 78 -8.48 0.61 10.46
CA ASP A 78 -8.21 -0.10 11.72
C ASP A 78 -6.70 -0.10 11.96
N ASP A 79 -6.26 0.50 13.04
CA ASP A 79 -4.85 0.65 13.41
C ASP A 79 -4.44 -0.22 14.61
N ASN A 80 -5.13 -1.36 14.80
CA ASN A 80 -4.75 -2.34 15.80
C ASN A 80 -3.45 -3.08 15.39
N PRO A 81 -2.33 -2.88 16.10
CA PRO A 81 -1.04 -3.44 15.71
C PRO A 81 -0.91 -4.95 15.93
N ALA A 82 -1.84 -5.57 16.65
CA ALA A 82 -1.80 -6.99 17.01
C ALA A 82 -2.92 -7.81 16.34
N ILE A 83 -3.48 -7.32 15.22
CA ILE A 83 -4.61 -7.96 14.57
C ILE A 83 -4.20 -9.26 13.85
N THR A 84 -5.06 -10.27 13.94
CA THR A 84 -4.92 -11.57 13.23
C THR A 84 -5.74 -11.60 11.94
N VAL A 85 -5.43 -12.51 11.02
CA VAL A 85 -6.22 -12.72 9.78
C VAL A 85 -7.68 -13.08 10.10
N ALA A 86 -7.91 -13.87 11.15
CA ALA A 86 -9.27 -14.25 11.57
C ALA A 86 -10.10 -13.04 12.03
N GLU A 87 -9.48 -12.12 12.78
CA GLU A 87 -10.13 -10.88 13.21
C GLU A 87 -10.39 -9.94 12.03
N ILE A 88 -9.44 -9.82 11.09
CA ILE A 88 -9.64 -9.08 9.83
C ILE A 88 -10.86 -9.64 9.10
N ASN A 89 -10.90 -10.95 8.89
CA ASN A 89 -12.01 -11.63 8.21
C ASN A 89 -13.35 -11.35 8.92
N ALA A 90 -13.39 -11.49 10.25
CA ALA A 90 -14.60 -11.24 11.03
C ALA A 90 -15.09 -9.78 10.94
N LYS A 91 -14.17 -8.79 10.89
CA LYS A 91 -14.51 -7.38 10.69
C LYS A 91 -15.00 -7.12 9.26
N CYS A 92 -14.31 -7.65 8.24
CA CYS A 92 -14.67 -7.50 6.84
C CYS A 92 -16.05 -8.08 6.50
N ARG A 93 -16.43 -9.21 7.10
CA ARG A 93 -17.77 -9.83 6.90
C ARG A 93 -18.94 -8.96 7.39
N ARG A 94 -18.67 -7.94 8.20
CA ARG A 94 -19.69 -7.00 8.73
C ARG A 94 -19.81 -5.73 7.91
N LEU A 95 -18.97 -5.57 6.89
CA LEU A 95 -18.97 -4.41 6.02
C LEU A 95 -19.83 -4.67 4.79
N ASP A 96 -20.78 -3.78 4.57
CA ASP A 96 -21.58 -3.78 3.36
C ASP A 96 -20.75 -3.22 2.20
N ASN A 97 -21.03 -3.68 0.97
CA ASN A 97 -20.44 -3.20 -0.26
C ASN A 97 -18.89 -3.20 -0.26
N LEU A 98 -18.26 -4.13 0.50
CA LEU A 98 -16.80 -4.25 0.57
C LEU A 98 -16.21 -4.51 -0.83
N GLY A 99 -15.28 -3.68 -1.26
CA GLY A 99 -14.63 -3.78 -2.57
C GLY A 99 -13.13 -4.03 -2.51
N LEU A 100 -12.48 -3.74 -1.38
CA LEU A 100 -11.04 -3.90 -1.23
C LEU A 100 -10.65 -4.07 0.23
N VAL A 101 -9.69 -4.95 0.49
CA VAL A 101 -9.00 -5.06 1.77
C VAL A 101 -7.53 -4.70 1.57
N LEU A 102 -7.02 -3.78 2.38
CA LEU A 102 -5.62 -3.36 2.40
C LEU A 102 -4.98 -3.67 3.74
N ILE A 103 -3.74 -4.19 3.74
CA ILE A 103 -2.99 -4.54 4.95
C ILE A 103 -1.57 -3.97 4.85
N ASP A 104 -1.20 -3.10 5.78
CA ASP A 104 0.12 -2.45 5.87
C ASP A 104 0.78 -2.76 7.22
N TYR A 105 1.69 -3.69 7.32
CA TYR A 105 2.24 -4.64 6.35
C TYR A 105 2.34 -6.06 6.98
N LEU A 106 2.43 -7.07 6.14
CA LEU A 106 2.29 -8.49 6.49
C LEU A 106 3.19 -8.95 7.66
N GLN A 107 4.45 -8.51 7.67
CA GLN A 107 5.43 -8.98 8.67
C GLN A 107 5.15 -8.47 10.10
N LEU A 108 4.24 -7.51 10.28
CA LEU A 108 3.79 -7.07 11.61
C LEU A 108 2.58 -7.88 12.14
N MET A 109 1.94 -8.66 11.28
CA MET A 109 0.78 -9.45 11.68
C MET A 109 1.16 -10.53 12.69
N THR A 110 0.24 -10.78 13.60
CA THR A 110 0.39 -11.81 14.63
C THR A 110 -0.20 -13.15 14.11
N ALA A 111 0.48 -14.24 14.39
CA ALA A 111 -0.06 -15.58 14.14
C ALA A 111 -1.33 -15.81 14.98
N ALA A 112 -2.31 -16.54 14.42
CA ALA A 112 -3.57 -16.84 15.09
C ALA A 112 -3.43 -17.66 16.39
N ALA A 113 -2.32 -18.37 16.55
CA ALA A 113 -1.95 -19.04 17.79
C ALA A 113 -0.57 -18.55 18.23
N PRO A 114 -0.35 -18.25 19.52
CA PRO A 114 1.00 -18.04 20.00
C PRO A 114 1.77 -19.35 19.78
N GLY A 115 2.66 -19.31 18.78
CA GLY A 115 3.53 -20.45 18.46
C GLY A 115 4.33 -20.86 19.69
N LYS A 116 4.67 -22.14 19.78
CA LYS A 116 5.65 -22.61 20.77
C LYS A 116 6.91 -21.78 20.55
N SER A 117 7.49 -21.29 21.63
CA SER A 117 8.73 -20.52 21.65
C SER A 117 9.77 -21.21 20.74
N GLY A 118 9.97 -20.70 19.51
CA GLY A 118 10.85 -21.32 18.50
C GLY A 118 10.28 -21.41 17.08
N ASP A 119 9.04 -20.99 16.82
CA ASP A 119 8.50 -20.99 15.45
C ASP A 119 9.34 -20.08 14.54
N ASN A 120 9.82 -20.67 13.46
CA ASN A 120 10.59 -19.94 12.46
C ASN A 120 9.68 -18.88 11.81
N ARG A 121 10.12 -17.61 11.81
CA ARG A 121 9.41 -16.48 11.21
C ARG A 121 8.92 -16.75 9.79
N VAL A 122 9.66 -17.56 9.03
CA VAL A 122 9.29 -18.00 7.69
C VAL A 122 7.99 -18.79 7.70
N THR A 123 7.80 -19.69 8.68
CA THR A 123 6.58 -20.49 8.82
C THR A 123 5.38 -19.60 9.14
N VAL A 124 5.53 -18.67 10.10
CA VAL A 124 4.47 -17.71 10.47
C VAL A 124 4.02 -16.87 9.28
N VAL A 125 4.96 -16.33 8.51
CA VAL A 125 4.67 -15.55 7.31
C VAL A 125 3.96 -16.40 6.25
N SER A 126 4.35 -17.66 6.10
CA SER A 126 3.72 -18.62 5.18
C SER A 126 2.27 -18.89 5.55
N ASP A 127 2.00 -19.13 6.84
CA ASP A 127 0.65 -19.38 7.34
C ASP A 127 -0.26 -18.16 7.16
N ILE A 128 0.25 -16.97 7.45
CA ILE A 128 -0.47 -15.71 7.24
C ILE A 128 -0.79 -15.52 5.75
N SER A 129 0.20 -15.70 4.86
CA SER A 129 0.00 -15.58 3.41
C SER A 129 -1.12 -16.50 2.91
N ARG A 130 -1.07 -17.76 3.32
CA ARG A 130 -2.10 -18.75 2.97
C ARG A 130 -3.47 -18.37 3.52
N ALA A 131 -3.53 -17.91 4.78
CA ALA A 131 -4.78 -17.49 5.41
C ALA A 131 -5.39 -16.26 4.70
N LEU A 132 -4.57 -15.29 4.28
CA LEU A 132 -5.01 -14.14 3.49
C LEU A 132 -5.58 -14.56 2.12
N LYS A 133 -4.96 -15.53 1.46
CA LYS A 133 -5.48 -16.11 0.21
C LYS A 133 -6.84 -16.76 0.38
N ILE A 134 -7.03 -17.51 1.47
CA ILE A 134 -8.32 -18.12 1.81
C ILE A 134 -9.36 -17.03 2.08
N MET A 135 -9.03 -16.04 2.90
CA MET A 135 -9.90 -14.91 3.22
C MET A 135 -10.35 -14.16 1.98
N ALA A 136 -9.44 -13.87 1.04
CA ALA A 136 -9.78 -13.18 -0.22
C ALA A 136 -10.82 -13.97 -1.03
N LYS A 137 -10.70 -15.29 -1.07
CA LYS A 137 -11.69 -16.16 -1.74
C LYS A 137 -13.03 -16.19 -1.01
N GLU A 138 -13.02 -16.31 0.31
CA GLU A 138 -14.25 -16.35 1.12
C GLU A 138 -15.04 -15.04 1.05
N LEU A 139 -14.35 -13.91 1.09
CA LEU A 139 -14.97 -12.58 0.99
C LEU A 139 -15.33 -12.22 -0.46
N ASN A 140 -14.75 -12.90 -1.44
CA ASN A 140 -14.84 -12.59 -2.86
C ASN A 140 -14.44 -11.13 -3.18
N VAL A 141 -13.40 -10.63 -2.52
CA VAL A 141 -12.84 -9.28 -2.74
C VAL A 141 -11.32 -9.36 -2.88
N PRO A 142 -10.69 -8.46 -3.64
CA PRO A 142 -9.24 -8.36 -3.70
C PRO A 142 -8.67 -7.97 -2.35
N VAL A 143 -7.54 -8.61 -2.00
CA VAL A 143 -6.73 -8.29 -0.82
C VAL A 143 -5.37 -7.83 -1.29
N ILE A 144 -5.01 -6.60 -0.97
CA ILE A 144 -3.67 -6.06 -1.19
C ILE A 144 -2.93 -6.07 0.14
N CYS A 145 -1.83 -6.82 0.19
CA CYS A 145 -1.00 -6.89 1.36
C CYS A 145 0.38 -6.33 1.05
N LEU A 146 0.79 -5.29 1.79
CA LEU A 146 2.12 -4.73 1.67
C LEU A 146 3.13 -5.66 2.33
N SER A 147 4.32 -5.75 1.75
CA SER A 147 5.41 -6.58 2.27
C SER A 147 6.72 -5.81 2.24
N GLN A 148 7.53 -6.02 3.28
CA GLN A 148 8.88 -5.53 3.32
C GLN A 148 9.80 -6.51 2.59
N LEU A 149 10.74 -5.99 1.80
CA LEU A 149 11.75 -6.78 1.13
C LEU A 149 12.93 -7.07 2.06
N SER A 150 13.65 -8.16 1.78
CA SER A 150 14.97 -8.38 2.38
C SER A 150 15.94 -7.30 1.90
N ARG A 151 16.96 -6.99 2.71
CA ARG A 151 17.99 -5.99 2.33
C ARG A 151 18.98 -6.51 1.30
N ALA A 152 18.81 -7.72 0.80
CA ALA A 152 19.73 -8.34 -0.17
C ALA A 152 19.83 -7.56 -1.49
N ASN A 153 18.75 -6.86 -1.89
CA ASN A 153 18.77 -6.02 -3.09
C ASN A 153 19.71 -4.81 -2.98
N GLU A 154 20.01 -4.33 -1.77
CA GLU A 154 20.87 -3.16 -1.55
C GLU A 154 22.35 -3.42 -1.90
N SER A 155 22.77 -4.68 -1.86
CA SER A 155 24.14 -5.10 -2.18
C SER A 155 24.38 -5.36 -3.67
N ARG A 156 23.31 -5.39 -4.50
CA ARG A 156 23.44 -5.62 -5.96
C ARG A 156 23.77 -4.34 -6.70
N THR A 157 24.37 -4.49 -7.89
CA THR A 157 24.61 -3.37 -8.81
C THR A 157 23.27 -2.81 -9.31
N ASP A 158 22.38 -3.68 -9.78
CA ASP A 158 20.98 -3.33 -10.05
C ASP A 158 20.15 -3.56 -8.77
N LYS A 159 19.66 -2.47 -8.21
CA LYS A 159 18.88 -2.48 -6.96
C LYS A 159 17.38 -2.66 -7.19
N ARG A 160 16.94 -2.90 -8.43
CA ARG A 160 15.56 -3.22 -8.73
C ARG A 160 15.15 -4.50 -8.00
N PRO A 161 14.01 -4.47 -7.28
CA PRO A 161 13.52 -5.65 -6.58
C PRO A 161 13.14 -6.76 -7.55
N MET A 162 13.32 -8.01 -7.11
CA MET A 162 12.91 -9.22 -7.82
C MET A 162 12.26 -10.22 -6.87
N LEU A 163 11.59 -11.23 -7.41
CA LEU A 163 10.85 -12.23 -6.61
C LEU A 163 11.73 -12.91 -5.55
N SER A 164 13.01 -13.15 -5.83
CA SER A 164 13.94 -13.72 -4.85
C SER A 164 14.18 -12.82 -3.63
N ASP A 165 13.84 -11.52 -3.68
CA ASP A 165 13.96 -10.62 -2.53
C ASP A 165 12.82 -10.80 -1.53
N LEU A 166 11.78 -11.58 -1.90
CA LEU A 166 10.75 -12.10 -0.99
C LEU A 166 11.22 -13.36 -0.25
N ARG A 167 12.50 -13.65 -0.19
CA ARG A 167 13.13 -14.93 0.16
C ARG A 167 12.81 -15.49 1.54
N GLU A 168 12.52 -14.64 2.52
CA GLU A 168 11.99 -15.09 3.82
C GLU A 168 10.51 -15.48 3.75
N SER A 169 9.91 -15.39 2.57
CA SER A 169 8.49 -15.47 2.31
C SER A 169 8.23 -16.15 0.96
N GLY A 170 8.93 -17.23 0.62
CA GLY A 170 8.67 -18.01 -0.61
C GLY A 170 7.20 -18.41 -0.79
N ALA A 171 6.46 -18.54 0.32
CA ALA A 171 5.03 -18.77 0.31
C ALA A 171 4.25 -17.55 -0.25
N ILE A 172 4.68 -16.32 0.04
CA ILE A 172 4.03 -15.10 -0.51
C ILE A 172 4.07 -15.15 -2.03
N GLU A 173 5.24 -15.50 -2.60
CA GLU A 173 5.37 -15.63 -4.04
C GLU A 173 4.42 -16.70 -4.61
N GLN A 174 4.25 -17.83 -3.92
CA GLN A 174 3.38 -18.91 -4.38
C GLN A 174 1.89 -18.57 -4.26
N ASP A 175 1.47 -17.98 -3.14
CA ASP A 175 0.08 -17.70 -2.82
C ASP A 175 -0.47 -16.49 -3.57
N ALA A 176 0.35 -15.43 -3.78
CA ALA A 176 -0.08 -14.22 -4.47
C ALA A 176 -0.45 -14.49 -5.93
N ASP A 177 -1.55 -13.90 -6.40
CA ASP A 177 -1.90 -13.90 -7.82
C ASP A 177 -1.08 -12.89 -8.60
N SER A 178 -0.77 -11.75 -7.98
CA SER A 178 0.09 -10.72 -8.54
C SER A 178 1.10 -10.25 -7.50
N VAL A 179 2.32 -9.95 -7.95
CA VAL A 179 3.37 -9.35 -7.13
C VAL A 179 3.86 -8.11 -7.87
N MET A 180 3.75 -6.96 -7.19
CA MET A 180 4.20 -5.68 -7.70
C MET A 180 5.27 -5.11 -6.78
N PHE A 181 6.37 -4.66 -7.37
CA PHE A 181 7.42 -3.95 -6.65
C PHE A 181 7.41 -2.48 -7.01
N LEU A 182 7.74 -1.65 -6.03
CA LEU A 182 8.02 -0.24 -6.25
C LEU A 182 9.53 -0.01 -6.20
N TYR A 183 10.03 0.65 -7.22
CA TYR A 183 11.42 1.07 -7.31
C TYR A 183 11.49 2.56 -7.66
N ARG A 184 12.43 3.27 -7.05
CA ARG A 184 12.73 4.67 -7.35
C ARG A 184 14.23 4.80 -7.41
N ASP A 185 14.75 5.13 -8.59
CA ASP A 185 16.19 5.26 -8.80
C ASP A 185 16.80 6.38 -7.97
N GLU A 186 16.12 7.50 -7.83
CA GLU A 186 16.57 8.65 -7.01
C GLU A 186 16.79 8.32 -5.53
N TYR A 187 16.18 7.25 -5.01
CA TYR A 187 16.39 6.81 -3.63
C TYR A 187 17.80 6.25 -3.41
N TYR A 188 18.37 5.64 -4.44
CA TYR A 188 19.69 5.03 -4.41
C TYR A 188 20.73 5.89 -5.12
N ASN A 189 20.32 6.67 -6.12
CA ASN A 189 21.18 7.52 -6.95
C ASN A 189 20.63 8.96 -6.98
N PRO A 190 21.10 9.85 -6.07
CA PRO A 190 20.64 11.24 -6.03
C PRO A 190 20.89 12.04 -7.32
N ASN A 191 21.81 11.59 -8.16
CA ASN A 191 22.19 12.25 -9.41
C ASN A 191 21.48 11.66 -10.64
N THR A 192 20.48 10.81 -10.45
CA THR A 192 19.70 10.22 -11.55
C THR A 192 19.00 11.28 -12.38
N GLN A 193 18.79 10.98 -13.66
CA GLN A 193 17.91 11.77 -14.55
C GLN A 193 16.43 11.46 -14.31
N ASP A 194 16.09 10.28 -13.76
CA ASP A 194 14.74 9.82 -13.45
C ASP A 194 14.25 10.37 -12.07
N LYS A 195 14.37 11.69 -11.85
CA LYS A 195 13.88 12.32 -10.62
C LYS A 195 12.35 12.27 -10.57
N ASN A 196 11.82 12.00 -9.38
CA ASN A 196 10.38 11.89 -9.15
C ASN A 196 9.68 10.82 -10.02
N ILE A 197 10.44 9.85 -10.53
CA ILE A 197 9.89 8.71 -11.25
C ILE A 197 9.93 7.48 -10.36
N ALA A 198 8.81 6.78 -10.31
CA ALA A 198 8.70 5.48 -9.68
C ALA A 198 8.38 4.42 -10.73
N GLU A 199 9.01 3.27 -10.62
CA GLU A 199 8.70 2.09 -11.41
C GLU A 199 7.80 1.17 -10.58
N CYS A 200 6.61 0.85 -11.10
CA CYS A 200 5.78 -0.23 -10.63
C CYS A 200 6.09 -1.47 -11.46
N ILE A 201 6.86 -2.38 -10.90
CA ILE A 201 7.34 -3.59 -11.57
C ILE A 201 6.37 -4.72 -11.24
N VAL A 202 5.54 -5.14 -12.22
CA VAL A 202 4.67 -6.31 -12.12
C VAL A 202 5.53 -7.55 -12.37
N ALA A 203 6.07 -8.14 -11.30
CA ALA A 203 7.00 -9.27 -11.39
C ALA A 203 6.28 -10.63 -11.48
N LYS A 204 5.02 -10.68 -11.04
CA LYS A 204 4.15 -11.85 -11.19
C LYS A 204 2.73 -11.38 -11.48
N ASN A 205 2.08 -12.04 -12.42
CA ASN A 205 0.66 -11.86 -12.71
C ASN A 205 0.09 -13.18 -13.27
N ARG A 206 -0.81 -13.83 -12.50
CA ARG A 206 -1.42 -15.11 -12.92
C ARG A 206 -2.39 -14.99 -14.09
N HIS A 207 -2.95 -13.80 -14.28
CA HIS A 207 -4.03 -13.57 -15.22
C HIS A 207 -3.68 -12.61 -16.35
N GLY A 208 -2.40 -12.23 -16.46
CA GLY A 208 -1.95 -11.29 -17.48
C GLY A 208 -0.43 -11.26 -17.61
N GLU A 209 0.07 -10.26 -18.30
CA GLU A 209 1.50 -10.07 -18.57
C GLU A 209 2.21 -9.46 -17.37
N THR A 210 3.51 -9.73 -17.30
CA THR A 210 4.44 -9.02 -16.41
C THR A 210 5.03 -7.84 -17.15
N GLY A 211 5.49 -6.82 -16.43
CA GLY A 211 6.07 -5.63 -17.06
C GLY A 211 6.33 -4.53 -16.06
N THR A 212 6.74 -3.37 -16.55
CA THR A 212 7.04 -2.21 -15.72
C THR A 212 6.25 -1.00 -16.20
N VAL A 213 5.55 -0.36 -15.26
CA VAL A 213 4.85 0.90 -15.49
C VAL A 213 5.60 2.00 -14.76
N LYS A 214 5.94 3.08 -15.46
CA LYS A 214 6.53 4.27 -14.83
C LYS A 214 5.42 5.21 -14.38
N LEU A 215 5.56 5.73 -13.16
CA LEU A 215 4.63 6.64 -12.52
C LEU A 215 5.37 7.91 -12.10
N GLN A 216 4.69 9.04 -12.16
CA GLN A 216 5.16 10.28 -11.56
C GLN A 216 4.97 10.21 -10.05
N TRP A 217 6.01 10.41 -9.27
CA TRP A 217 5.97 10.50 -7.83
C TRP A 217 5.98 11.96 -7.37
N ARG A 218 5.05 12.34 -6.51
CA ARG A 218 4.98 13.67 -5.88
C ARG A 218 5.12 13.51 -4.37
N PRO A 219 6.36 13.55 -3.83
CA PRO A 219 6.64 13.23 -2.44
C PRO A 219 5.91 14.13 -1.43
N GLN A 220 5.73 15.42 -1.77
CA GLN A 220 5.09 16.39 -0.89
C GLN A 220 3.61 16.07 -0.62
N PHE A 221 2.95 15.34 -1.54
CA PHE A 221 1.52 14.99 -1.47
C PHE A 221 1.28 13.48 -1.31
N PHE A 222 2.33 12.67 -1.20
CA PHE A 222 2.25 11.19 -1.21
C PHE A 222 1.44 10.61 -2.38
N THR A 223 1.54 11.22 -3.55
CA THR A 223 0.72 10.90 -4.72
C THR A 223 1.56 10.31 -5.85
N PHE A 224 1.05 9.23 -6.43
CA PHE A 224 1.47 8.71 -7.72
C PHE A 224 0.44 9.09 -8.77
N SER A 225 0.90 9.49 -9.94
CA SER A 225 0.05 9.78 -11.11
C SER A 225 0.68 9.20 -12.36
N ASP A 226 -0.07 9.19 -13.44
CA ASP A 226 0.46 8.83 -14.75
C ASP A 226 1.54 9.83 -15.17
N LEU A 227 2.53 9.33 -15.94
CA LEU A 227 3.46 10.20 -16.62
C LEU A 227 2.70 10.89 -17.77
N GLU A 228 2.70 12.20 -17.80
CA GLU A 228 2.24 12.95 -18.96
C GLU A 228 3.18 12.63 -20.14
N TRP A 229 2.71 11.86 -21.08
CA TRP A 229 3.36 11.71 -22.37
C TRP A 229 3.20 13.03 -23.11
N LYS A 230 4.25 13.83 -23.13
CA LYS A 230 4.32 14.90 -24.14
C LYS A 230 4.39 14.18 -25.48
N HIS A 231 3.31 14.25 -26.25
CA HIS A 231 3.38 13.98 -27.68
C HIS A 231 4.34 15.07 -28.22
N GLU A 232 5.60 14.69 -28.47
CA GLU A 232 6.45 15.44 -29.37
C GLU A 232 5.83 15.27 -30.77
N GLY A 233 5.08 16.31 -31.19
CA GLY A 233 4.54 16.48 -32.54
C GLY A 233 5.60 16.86 -33.54
#